data_97b49634014fa4f366ad047daa080f4f
#
_entry.id   97b49634014fa4f366ad047daa080f4f
#
_cell.length_a   1.000
_cell.length_b   1.000
_cell.length_c   1.000
_cell.angle_alpha   90.00
_cell.angle_beta   90.00
_cell.angle_gamma   90.00
#
_symmetry.space_group_name_H-M   'P 1'
#
loop_
_entity.id
_entity.type
_entity.pdbx_description
1 polymer ?
#
loop_
_entity_poly.entity_id
_entity_poly.type
_entity_poly.pdbx_seq_one_letter_code
_entity_poly.pdbx_strand_id
1 'polypeptide(L)'
;MKLPNGYGSVTKLSGNRRKPYLARVTLGWITDEQTGKTVQNRVPIGTFKTKKEALQALAEYAANPYDVQNNNITLAELYQKWTESYFPTLESESSSRTITAAWRYCHAIHSMRVKDLRARHIKGIIEDGYIIPSRGKDAGHKVPASPGTKTRIKSMFNLMLDYALEYELVDKNYARTFDLSNDIIKEKEAATRGHINFNDQEMEILWNNIDSFRFVDWILIQCYMGWRPQELAKLRIENINLSEQYITGGMKTDAGKNRVVPIHPRIKSLVQKNYDQAISLGSIYLFNDPDAVKGGMAITYDKYAGRFAKIMTALGMREDHRPHDPRTTFITMAKKAGVDEYVIKLLVGHKITDITEGTYTKRDIEWLRTEMEKMP
;
A
#
# COMPACT_ATOMS: atom_id res chain seq x y z
N MET A 1 -28.89 15.46 48.05
CA MET A 1 -29.06 14.02 47.84
C MET A 1 -27.66 13.43 47.68
N LYS A 2 -27.30 12.50 48.53
CA LYS A 2 -25.98 11.84 48.48
C LYS A 2 -26.12 10.67 47.48
N LEU A 3 -25.28 10.63 46.46
CA LEU A 3 -25.29 9.52 45.49
C LEU A 3 -24.77 8.22 46.12
N PRO A 4 -25.23 7.04 45.70
CA PRO A 4 -24.72 5.76 46.18
C PRO A 4 -23.20 5.64 45.94
N ASN A 5 -22.53 4.85 46.77
CA ASN A 5 -21.10 4.59 46.57
C ASN A 5 -20.85 3.95 45.19
N GLY A 6 -19.87 4.44 44.46
CA GLY A 6 -19.56 3.98 43.11
C GLY A 6 -20.30 4.71 41.98
N TYR A 7 -21.33 5.49 42.30
CA TYR A 7 -22.17 6.18 41.28
C TYR A 7 -21.49 7.38 40.61
N GLY A 8 -20.34 7.81 41.12
CA GLY A 8 -19.63 8.98 40.61
C GLY A 8 -19.97 10.27 41.35
N SER A 9 -19.62 11.41 40.77
CA SER A 9 -19.82 12.74 41.40
C SER A 9 -20.17 13.79 40.36
N VAL A 10 -21.01 14.78 40.81
CA VAL A 10 -21.30 16.01 40.04
C VAL A 10 -20.74 17.19 40.80
N THR A 11 -19.89 17.98 40.15
CA THR A 11 -19.25 19.16 40.70
C THR A 11 -19.61 20.37 39.85
N LYS A 12 -19.98 21.50 40.48
CA LYS A 12 -20.17 22.78 39.79
C LYS A 12 -18.80 23.43 39.61
N LEU A 13 -18.41 23.66 38.37
CA LEU A 13 -17.17 24.36 38.01
C LEU A 13 -17.34 25.87 38.24
N SER A 14 -16.28 26.54 38.66
CA SER A 14 -16.24 28.00 38.85
C SER A 14 -16.19 28.73 37.50
N GLY A 15 -16.58 30.04 37.53
CA GLY A 15 -16.61 30.94 36.39
C GLY A 15 -17.90 30.89 35.57
N ASN A 16 -18.02 31.83 34.59
CA ASN A 16 -19.21 31.96 33.74
C ASN A 16 -19.16 30.96 32.56
N ARG A 17 -19.57 29.71 32.84
CA ARG A 17 -19.49 28.59 31.87
C ARG A 17 -20.88 28.26 31.35
N ARG A 18 -20.97 28.00 30.02
CA ARG A 18 -22.23 27.54 29.40
C ARG A 18 -22.71 26.18 29.94
N LYS A 19 -21.79 25.33 30.42
CA LYS A 19 -22.05 23.98 30.97
C LYS A 19 -21.26 23.83 32.28
N PRO A 20 -21.75 24.36 33.41
CA PRO A 20 -20.95 24.42 34.63
C PRO A 20 -20.94 23.12 35.44
N TYR A 21 -21.77 22.13 35.15
CA TYR A 21 -21.84 20.90 35.95
C TYR A 21 -21.00 19.79 35.30
N LEU A 22 -19.94 19.38 36.00
CA LEU A 22 -19.05 18.32 35.59
C LEU A 22 -19.45 17.01 36.28
N ALA A 23 -19.81 16.00 35.51
CA ALA A 23 -20.02 14.62 35.96
C ALA A 23 -18.76 13.79 35.84
N ARG A 24 -18.37 13.04 36.88
CA ARG A 24 -17.23 12.14 36.93
C ARG A 24 -17.62 10.79 37.50
N VAL A 25 -17.06 9.73 36.95
CA VAL A 25 -17.10 8.35 37.49
C VAL A 25 -15.76 7.97 38.06
N THR A 26 -15.74 7.03 39.01
CA THR A 26 -14.51 6.44 39.57
C THR A 26 -14.33 5.07 38.92
N LEU A 27 -13.26 4.90 38.11
CA LEU A 27 -12.95 3.63 37.46
C LEU A 27 -12.08 2.68 38.30
N GLY A 28 -11.63 3.16 39.47
CA GLY A 28 -10.77 2.39 40.37
C GLY A 28 -9.81 3.29 41.16
N TRP A 29 -8.72 2.73 41.59
CA TRP A 29 -7.68 3.40 42.35
C TRP A 29 -6.34 3.25 41.62
N ILE A 30 -5.57 4.33 41.55
CA ILE A 30 -4.22 4.33 40.95
C ILE A 30 -3.23 4.65 42.06
N THR A 31 -2.20 3.83 42.19
CA THR A 31 -1.07 4.09 43.09
C THR A 31 0.02 4.78 42.27
N ASP A 32 0.40 5.97 42.75
CA ASP A 32 1.52 6.73 42.19
C ASP A 32 2.83 5.99 42.55
N GLU A 33 3.57 5.51 41.56
CA GLU A 33 4.79 4.72 41.75
C GLU A 33 5.92 5.53 42.41
N GLN A 34 5.91 6.86 42.29
CA GLN A 34 6.96 7.70 42.90
C GLN A 34 6.65 8.07 44.34
N THR A 35 5.39 8.28 44.68
CA THR A 35 4.99 8.75 46.03
C THR A 35 4.33 7.67 46.89
N GLY A 36 3.99 6.49 46.32
CA GLY A 36 3.27 5.40 47.00
C GLY A 36 1.82 5.76 47.41
N LYS A 37 1.31 6.93 47.02
CA LYS A 37 -0.05 7.39 47.36
C LYS A 37 -1.08 6.81 46.42
N THR A 38 -2.11 6.18 46.98
CA THR A 38 -3.25 5.69 46.22
C THR A 38 -4.31 6.76 46.10
N VAL A 39 -4.68 7.14 44.88
CA VAL A 39 -5.70 8.13 44.56
C VAL A 39 -6.82 7.53 43.70
N GLN A 40 -8.04 8.08 43.83
CA GLN A 40 -9.15 7.64 42.99
C GLN A 40 -8.92 8.02 41.53
N ASN A 41 -9.01 7.06 40.61
CA ASN A 41 -9.06 7.31 39.17
C ASN A 41 -10.42 7.85 38.78
N ARG A 42 -10.57 9.18 38.77
CA ARG A 42 -11.82 9.86 38.44
C ARG A 42 -11.81 10.38 37.00
N VAL A 43 -12.67 9.80 36.18
CA VAL A 43 -12.77 10.14 34.76
C VAL A 43 -14.03 10.99 34.51
N PRO A 44 -13.94 12.12 33.78
CA PRO A 44 -15.09 12.95 33.46
C PRO A 44 -15.93 12.28 32.35
N ILE A 45 -17.24 12.13 32.58
CA ILE A 45 -18.22 11.73 31.58
C ILE A 45 -18.56 12.91 30.65
N GLY A 46 -18.63 14.11 31.20
CA GLY A 46 -18.94 15.32 30.45
C GLY A 46 -19.30 16.52 31.30
N THR A 47 -19.53 17.66 30.66
CA THR A 47 -20.04 18.88 31.28
C THR A 47 -21.45 19.21 30.79
N PHE A 48 -22.34 19.60 31.68
CA PHE A 48 -23.77 19.76 31.45
C PHE A 48 -24.27 21.15 31.88
N LYS A 49 -25.39 21.57 31.29
CA LYS A 49 -26.00 22.89 31.63
C LYS A 49 -26.62 22.88 33.01
N THR A 50 -27.24 21.77 33.39
CA THR A 50 -27.94 21.62 34.67
C THR A 50 -27.39 20.44 35.47
N LYS A 51 -27.57 20.51 36.80
CA LYS A 51 -27.22 19.41 37.71
C LYS A 51 -28.05 18.16 37.41
N LYS A 52 -29.29 18.33 36.93
CA LYS A 52 -30.21 17.23 36.58
C LYS A 52 -29.67 16.45 35.39
N GLU A 53 -29.25 17.14 34.33
CA GLU A 53 -28.60 16.50 33.16
C GLU A 53 -27.33 15.75 33.53
N ALA A 54 -26.49 16.31 34.40
CA ALA A 54 -25.27 15.64 34.87
C ALA A 54 -25.55 14.38 35.69
N LEU A 55 -26.63 14.39 36.53
CA LEU A 55 -27.08 13.23 37.29
C LEU A 55 -27.68 12.15 36.38
N GLN A 56 -28.46 12.57 35.37
CA GLN A 56 -29.01 11.66 34.39
C GLN A 56 -27.90 10.93 33.60
N ALA A 57 -26.87 11.66 33.18
CA ALA A 57 -25.70 11.06 32.48
C ALA A 57 -24.96 10.06 33.39
N LEU A 58 -24.87 10.30 34.71
CA LEU A 58 -24.32 9.33 35.66
C LEU A 58 -25.22 8.09 35.78
N ALA A 59 -26.52 8.24 35.77
CA ALA A 59 -27.49 7.14 35.83
C ALA A 59 -27.43 6.28 34.57
N GLU A 60 -27.35 6.90 33.39
CA GLU A 60 -27.18 6.23 32.11
C GLU A 60 -25.87 5.45 32.05
N TYR A 61 -24.76 6.06 32.53
CA TYR A 61 -23.49 5.37 32.66
C TYR A 61 -23.54 4.18 33.63
N ALA A 62 -24.23 4.31 34.76
CA ALA A 62 -24.36 3.24 35.74
C ALA A 62 -25.21 2.06 35.21
N ALA A 63 -26.23 2.37 34.39
CA ALA A 63 -27.07 1.37 33.75
C ALA A 63 -26.35 0.62 32.61
N ASN A 64 -25.48 1.30 31.89
CA ASN A 64 -24.69 0.73 30.79
C ASN A 64 -23.27 1.34 30.83
N PRO A 65 -22.36 0.80 31.68
CA PRO A 65 -21.01 1.31 31.77
C PRO A 65 -20.27 1.18 30.43
N TYR A 66 -19.86 2.31 29.91
CA TYR A 66 -19.02 2.37 28.71
C TYR A 66 -17.63 2.93 29.06
N ASP A 67 -16.64 2.62 28.24
CA ASP A 67 -15.29 3.17 28.44
C ASP A 67 -15.28 4.68 28.14
N VAL A 68 -15.27 5.48 29.21
CA VAL A 68 -15.31 6.96 29.13
C VAL A 68 -14.06 7.52 28.46
N GLN A 69 -12.92 6.82 28.54
CA GLN A 69 -11.69 7.25 27.88
C GLN A 69 -11.81 7.08 26.36
N ASN A 70 -12.46 6.02 25.90
CA ASN A 70 -12.69 5.79 24.48
C ASN A 70 -13.67 6.81 23.84
N ASN A 71 -14.60 7.38 24.61
CA ASN A 71 -15.56 8.36 24.10
C ASN A 71 -14.97 9.73 23.69
N ASN A 72 -13.74 10.03 24.07
CA ASN A 72 -13.06 11.29 23.77
C ASN A 72 -11.87 11.15 22.82
N ILE A 73 -11.59 9.94 22.33
CA ILE A 73 -10.49 9.67 21.42
C ILE A 73 -10.59 10.53 20.16
N THR A 74 -9.48 11.15 19.77
CA THR A 74 -9.33 11.90 18.53
C THR A 74 -9.09 10.98 17.33
N LEU A 75 -9.28 11.50 16.12
CA LEU A 75 -8.95 10.75 14.92
C LEU A 75 -7.45 10.43 14.81
N ALA A 76 -6.58 11.29 15.34
CA ALA A 76 -5.15 11.01 15.40
C ALA A 76 -4.82 9.82 16.32
N GLU A 77 -5.43 9.78 17.50
CA GLU A 77 -5.28 8.66 18.45
C GLU A 77 -5.90 7.36 17.92
N LEU A 78 -7.06 7.45 17.23
CA LEU A 78 -7.66 6.30 16.55
C LEU A 78 -6.72 5.78 15.45
N TYR A 79 -6.18 6.67 14.61
CA TYR A 79 -5.25 6.30 13.55
C TYR A 79 -4.03 5.58 14.12
N GLN A 80 -3.46 6.07 15.21
CA GLN A 80 -2.31 5.44 15.86
C GLN A 80 -2.67 4.03 16.35
N LYS A 81 -3.73 3.87 17.14
CA LYS A 81 -4.19 2.56 17.63
C LYS A 81 -4.47 1.57 16.51
N TRP A 82 -5.16 2.02 15.48
CA TRP A 82 -5.47 1.21 14.31
C TRP A 82 -4.21 0.77 13.58
N THR A 83 -3.27 1.68 13.32
CA THR A 83 -2.04 1.35 12.59
C THR A 83 -1.11 0.44 13.39
N GLU A 84 -1.03 0.58 14.71
CA GLU A 84 -0.30 -0.34 15.60
C GLU A 84 -0.82 -1.79 15.48
N SER A 85 -2.14 -1.97 15.33
CA SER A 85 -2.76 -3.28 15.12
C SER A 85 -2.68 -3.75 13.67
N TYR A 86 -2.93 -2.86 12.71
CA TYR A 86 -3.13 -3.22 11.31
C TYR A 86 -1.84 -3.35 10.51
N PHE A 87 -0.82 -2.49 10.73
CA PHE A 87 0.41 -2.52 9.94
C PHE A 87 1.20 -3.83 10.06
N PRO A 88 1.28 -4.48 11.23
CA PRO A 88 1.93 -5.79 11.35
C PRO A 88 1.26 -6.90 10.52
N THR A 89 -0.02 -6.75 10.16
CA THR A 89 -0.74 -7.73 9.32
C THR A 89 -0.47 -7.55 7.83
N LEU A 90 0.18 -6.46 7.43
CA LEU A 90 0.45 -6.16 6.04
C LEU A 90 1.68 -6.92 5.54
N GLU A 91 1.54 -7.62 4.43
CA GLU A 91 2.66 -8.34 3.77
C GLU A 91 3.73 -7.39 3.18
N SER A 92 3.41 -6.13 2.97
CA SER A 92 4.28 -5.17 2.26
C SER A 92 4.34 -3.81 2.96
N GLU A 93 5.56 -3.35 3.25
CA GLU A 93 5.80 -1.97 3.71
C GLU A 93 5.25 -0.89 2.76
N SER A 94 5.11 -1.20 1.48
CA SER A 94 4.55 -0.27 0.51
C SER A 94 3.07 0.05 0.81
N SER A 95 2.33 -0.91 1.39
CA SER A 95 0.94 -0.71 1.81
C SER A 95 0.85 0.25 2.99
N SER A 96 1.67 0.08 4.01
CA SER A 96 1.70 1.00 5.17
C SER A 96 2.13 2.42 4.76
N ARG A 97 3.16 2.55 3.89
CA ARG A 97 3.59 3.85 3.33
C ARG A 97 2.46 4.55 2.57
N THR A 98 1.65 3.79 1.83
CA THR A 98 0.51 4.32 1.07
C THR A 98 -0.59 4.85 1.99
N ILE A 99 -0.90 4.14 3.09
CA ILE A 99 -1.84 4.57 4.13
C ILE A 99 -1.32 5.83 4.83
N THR A 100 -0.05 5.81 5.24
CA THR A 100 0.58 6.97 5.89
C THR A 100 0.59 8.20 4.99
N ALA A 101 0.85 8.03 3.69
CA ALA A 101 0.79 9.12 2.72
C ALA A 101 -0.63 9.69 2.60
N ALA A 102 -1.67 8.85 2.56
CA ALA A 102 -3.07 9.28 2.53
C ALA A 102 -3.47 10.04 3.82
N TRP A 103 -3.02 9.55 4.99
CA TRP A 103 -3.30 10.18 6.28
C TRP A 103 -2.78 11.62 6.37
N ARG A 104 -1.64 11.92 5.75
CA ARG A 104 -1.07 13.29 5.74
C ARG A 104 -2.01 14.33 5.14
N TYR A 105 -2.90 13.96 4.24
CA TYR A 105 -3.91 14.86 3.65
C TYR A 105 -5.07 15.16 4.61
N CYS A 106 -5.19 14.42 5.71
CA CYS A 106 -6.31 14.51 6.64
C CYS A 106 -6.05 15.45 7.84
N HIS A 107 -4.96 16.23 7.81
CA HIS A 107 -4.49 17.03 8.96
C HIS A 107 -5.57 17.97 9.53
N ALA A 108 -6.49 18.47 8.72
CA ALA A 108 -7.56 19.37 9.16
C ALA A 108 -8.54 18.73 10.17
N ILE A 109 -8.61 17.41 10.24
CA ILE A 109 -9.51 16.68 11.15
C ILE A 109 -8.78 15.78 12.16
N HIS A 110 -7.46 15.81 12.24
CA HIS A 110 -6.69 14.97 13.17
C HIS A 110 -7.14 15.15 14.64
N SER A 111 -7.42 16.38 15.06
CA SER A 111 -7.87 16.70 16.42
C SER A 111 -9.37 16.53 16.66
N MET A 112 -10.14 16.16 15.62
CA MET A 112 -11.57 15.92 15.75
C MET A 112 -11.80 14.64 16.56
N ARG A 113 -12.78 14.67 17.47
CA ARG A 113 -13.17 13.46 18.20
C ARG A 113 -13.88 12.48 17.28
N VAL A 114 -13.57 11.20 17.43
CA VAL A 114 -14.11 10.12 16.59
C VAL A 114 -15.64 10.12 16.59
N LYS A 115 -16.27 10.35 17.74
CA LYS A 115 -17.73 10.42 17.86
C LYS A 115 -18.39 11.59 17.13
N ASP A 116 -17.64 12.66 16.83
CA ASP A 116 -18.13 13.84 16.11
C ASP A 116 -17.95 13.71 14.59
N LEU A 117 -17.22 12.68 14.14
CA LEU A 117 -17.01 12.41 12.72
C LEU A 117 -18.32 12.08 12.02
N ARG A 118 -18.50 12.61 10.82
CA ARG A 118 -19.64 12.34 9.92
C ARG A 118 -19.15 12.20 8.49
N ALA A 119 -19.94 11.60 7.63
CA ALA A 119 -19.64 11.44 6.21
C ALA A 119 -19.20 12.74 5.52
N ARG A 120 -19.82 13.88 5.85
CA ARG A 120 -19.46 15.19 5.29
C ARG A 120 -18.01 15.60 5.57
N HIS A 121 -17.46 15.24 6.75
CA HIS A 121 -16.08 15.56 7.10
C HIS A 121 -15.09 14.75 6.26
N ILE A 122 -15.40 13.45 6.05
CA ILE A 122 -14.58 12.59 5.21
C ILE A 122 -14.65 13.05 3.75
N LYS A 123 -15.85 13.38 3.25
CA LYS A 123 -16.04 13.96 1.90
C LYS A 123 -15.24 15.24 1.72
N GLY A 124 -15.31 16.16 2.66
CA GLY A 124 -14.53 17.41 2.60
C GLY A 124 -13.02 17.17 2.54
N ILE A 125 -12.49 16.19 3.28
CA ILE A 125 -11.07 15.82 3.16
C ILE A 125 -10.75 15.17 1.79
N ILE A 126 -11.65 14.36 1.23
CA ILE A 126 -11.46 13.77 -0.10
C ILE A 126 -11.46 14.87 -1.17
N GLU A 127 -12.29 15.87 -1.06
CA GLU A 127 -12.41 16.97 -2.01
C GLU A 127 -11.25 17.97 -1.88
N ASP A 128 -11.00 18.46 -0.65
CA ASP A 128 -10.16 19.63 -0.38
C ASP A 128 -8.86 19.30 0.38
N GLY A 129 -8.60 18.03 0.70
CA GLY A 129 -7.42 17.62 1.44
C GLY A 129 -6.13 17.95 0.67
N TYR A 130 -5.15 18.51 1.38
CA TYR A 130 -3.87 18.91 0.81
C TYR A 130 -2.71 18.60 1.76
N ILE A 131 -1.50 18.63 1.22
CA ILE A 131 -0.25 18.63 2.00
C ILE A 131 0.58 19.85 1.63
N ILE A 132 1.54 20.20 2.50
CA ILE A 132 2.57 21.20 2.19
C ILE A 132 3.92 20.47 2.27
N PRO A 133 4.50 20.06 1.11
CA PRO A 133 5.80 19.41 1.11
C PRO A 133 6.90 20.32 1.64
N SER A 134 7.86 19.76 2.38
CA SER A 134 9.05 20.49 2.84
C SER A 134 10.21 20.47 1.85
N ARG A 135 10.13 19.65 0.79
CA ARG A 135 11.20 19.47 -0.22
C ARG A 135 10.58 19.21 -1.59
N GLY A 136 11.35 19.42 -2.64
CA GLY A 136 10.93 19.22 -4.03
C GLY A 136 10.39 20.50 -4.67
N LYS A 137 9.91 20.41 -5.91
CA LYS A 137 9.42 21.54 -6.70
C LYS A 137 8.21 22.27 -6.08
N ASP A 138 7.40 21.55 -5.30
CA ASP A 138 6.19 22.08 -4.66
C ASP A 138 6.41 22.41 -3.16
N ALA A 139 7.69 22.52 -2.73
CA ALA A 139 8.02 22.84 -1.34
C ALA A 139 7.39 24.17 -0.90
N GLY A 140 6.70 24.16 0.24
CA GLY A 140 6.03 25.34 0.80
C GLY A 140 4.67 25.67 0.17
N HIS A 141 4.25 24.97 -0.89
CA HIS A 141 2.97 25.19 -1.56
C HIS A 141 1.93 24.11 -1.18
N LYS A 142 0.65 24.46 -1.24
CA LYS A 142 -0.43 23.50 -1.05
C LYS A 142 -0.52 22.58 -2.26
N VAL A 143 -0.40 21.28 -2.03
CA VAL A 143 -0.55 20.24 -3.04
C VAL A 143 -1.82 19.46 -2.74
N PRO A 144 -2.88 19.57 -3.55
CA PRO A 144 -4.12 18.83 -3.35
C PRO A 144 -3.94 17.33 -3.58
N ALA A 145 -4.85 16.53 -3.03
CA ALA A 145 -4.85 15.10 -3.23
C ALA A 145 -5.15 14.76 -4.71
N SER A 146 -4.29 13.96 -5.35
CA SER A 146 -4.57 13.41 -6.67
C SER A 146 -5.79 12.47 -6.63
N PRO A 147 -6.47 12.18 -7.76
CA PRO A 147 -7.61 11.27 -7.79
C PRO A 147 -7.30 9.88 -7.21
N GLY A 148 -6.09 9.36 -7.45
CA GLY A 148 -5.60 8.13 -6.84
C GLY A 148 -5.44 8.26 -5.31
N THR A 149 -4.96 9.40 -4.81
CA THR A 149 -4.84 9.68 -3.37
C THR A 149 -6.22 9.82 -2.73
N LYS A 150 -7.17 10.49 -3.36
CA LYS A 150 -8.58 10.60 -2.92
C LYS A 150 -9.21 9.22 -2.72
N THR A 151 -9.00 8.30 -3.65
CA THR A 151 -9.45 6.90 -3.51
C THR A 151 -8.80 6.20 -2.31
N ARG A 152 -7.51 6.44 -2.06
CA ARG A 152 -6.77 5.85 -0.92
C ARG A 152 -7.23 6.42 0.42
N ILE A 153 -7.53 7.72 0.50
CA ILE A 153 -8.13 8.35 1.68
C ILE A 153 -9.44 7.66 2.01
N LYS A 154 -10.32 7.46 1.02
CA LYS A 154 -11.59 6.75 1.21
C LYS A 154 -11.39 5.32 1.74
N SER A 155 -10.47 4.56 1.13
CA SER A 155 -10.16 3.19 1.55
C SER A 155 -9.56 3.13 2.96
N MET A 156 -8.69 4.06 3.31
CA MET A 156 -8.10 4.18 4.64
C MET A 156 -9.19 4.43 5.70
N PHE A 157 -10.10 5.38 5.46
CA PHE A 157 -11.21 5.62 6.39
C PHE A 157 -12.16 4.42 6.49
N ASN A 158 -12.41 3.67 5.41
CA ASN A 158 -13.19 2.45 5.48
C ASN A 158 -12.59 1.48 6.49
N LEU A 159 -11.29 1.17 6.37
CA LEU A 159 -10.60 0.23 7.24
C LEU A 159 -10.47 0.73 8.69
N MET A 160 -10.09 2.00 8.86
CA MET A 160 -9.93 2.60 10.20
C MET A 160 -11.27 2.69 10.95
N LEU A 161 -12.36 2.97 10.27
CA LEU A 161 -13.69 3.03 10.89
C LEU A 161 -14.34 1.65 11.06
N ASP A 162 -13.95 0.62 10.29
CA ASP A 162 -14.30 -0.76 10.58
C ASP A 162 -13.66 -1.21 11.91
N TYR A 163 -12.38 -0.89 12.11
CA TYR A 163 -11.71 -1.08 13.39
C TYR A 163 -12.40 -0.31 14.53
N ALA A 164 -12.76 0.96 14.29
CA ALA A 164 -13.45 1.74 15.30
C ALA A 164 -14.85 1.18 15.65
N LEU A 165 -15.53 0.56 14.69
CA LEU A 165 -16.81 -0.12 14.90
C LEU A 165 -16.63 -1.41 15.70
N GLU A 166 -15.61 -2.21 15.40
CA GLU A 166 -15.26 -3.44 16.13
C GLU A 166 -14.97 -3.15 17.61
N TYR A 167 -14.32 -2.02 17.90
CA TYR A 167 -14.01 -1.56 19.27
C TYR A 167 -15.07 -0.65 19.88
N GLU A 168 -16.28 -0.60 19.30
CA GLU A 168 -17.43 0.18 19.80
C GLU A 168 -17.15 1.69 20.00
N LEU A 169 -16.16 2.23 19.28
CA LEU A 169 -15.81 3.66 19.32
C LEU A 169 -16.74 4.52 18.47
N VAL A 170 -17.48 3.91 17.55
CA VAL A 170 -18.50 4.51 16.70
C VAL A 170 -19.65 3.53 16.50
N ASP A 171 -20.87 4.06 16.32
CA ASP A 171 -22.06 3.25 16.04
C ASP A 171 -22.19 2.89 14.55
N LYS A 172 -21.42 3.56 13.69
CA LYS A 172 -21.52 3.42 12.24
C LYS A 172 -20.23 3.79 11.52
N ASN A 173 -19.84 3.00 10.52
CA ASN A 173 -18.78 3.39 9.61
C ASN A 173 -19.29 4.39 8.57
N TYR A 174 -19.07 5.67 8.83
CA TYR A 174 -19.52 6.76 7.95
C TYR A 174 -18.81 6.76 6.58
N ALA A 175 -17.62 6.18 6.47
CA ALA A 175 -16.94 6.08 5.19
C ALA A 175 -17.62 5.09 4.23
N ARG A 176 -18.38 4.12 4.72
CA ARG A 176 -19.15 3.17 3.91
C ARG A 176 -20.54 3.68 3.49
N THR A 177 -20.93 4.88 3.94
CA THR A 177 -22.28 5.43 3.66
C THR A 177 -22.37 6.24 2.37
N PHE A 178 -21.27 6.38 1.65
CA PHE A 178 -21.22 7.10 0.38
C PHE A 178 -20.14 6.52 -0.54
N ASP A 179 -20.27 6.76 -1.83
CA ASP A 179 -19.26 6.45 -2.83
C ASP A 179 -18.51 7.69 -3.27
N LEU A 180 -17.35 7.51 -3.91
CA LEU A 180 -16.64 8.59 -4.58
C LEU A 180 -17.49 9.16 -5.71
N SER A 181 -17.39 10.48 -5.94
CA SER A 181 -18.08 11.10 -7.06
C SER A 181 -17.59 10.50 -8.40
N ASN A 182 -18.50 10.47 -9.38
CA ASN A 182 -18.17 10.03 -10.73
C ASN A 182 -17.03 10.83 -11.35
N ASP A 183 -16.91 12.11 -10.98
CA ASP A 183 -15.85 12.99 -11.49
C ASP A 183 -14.47 12.53 -10.99
N ILE A 184 -14.33 12.21 -9.70
CA ILE A 184 -13.08 11.66 -9.15
C ILE A 184 -12.74 10.31 -9.83
N ILE A 185 -13.73 9.47 -10.11
CA ILE A 185 -13.53 8.19 -10.79
C ILE A 185 -13.05 8.42 -12.21
N LYS A 186 -13.70 9.27 -12.98
CA LYS A 186 -13.32 9.63 -14.35
C LYS A 186 -11.95 10.31 -14.42
N GLU A 187 -11.66 11.27 -13.53
CA GLU A 187 -10.34 11.89 -13.43
C GLU A 187 -9.25 10.87 -13.14
N LYS A 188 -9.52 9.88 -12.25
CA LYS A 188 -8.58 8.81 -11.98
C LYS A 188 -8.34 7.93 -13.21
N GLU A 189 -9.39 7.56 -13.92
CA GLU A 189 -9.31 6.77 -15.15
C GLU A 189 -8.53 7.54 -16.22
N ALA A 190 -8.82 8.82 -16.42
CA ALA A 190 -8.10 9.68 -17.36
C ALA A 190 -6.63 9.89 -16.98
N ALA A 191 -6.32 10.00 -15.67
CA ALA A 191 -4.96 10.12 -15.18
C ALA A 191 -4.20 8.77 -15.17
N THR A 192 -4.92 7.65 -15.31
CA THR A 192 -4.30 6.33 -15.35
C THR A 192 -3.81 6.08 -16.77
N ARG A 193 -2.49 6.17 -16.95
CA ARG A 193 -1.87 5.76 -18.20
C ARG A 193 -2.15 4.28 -18.45
N GLY A 194 -2.66 3.95 -19.63
CA GLY A 194 -2.73 2.57 -20.10
C GLY A 194 -1.34 1.92 -20.14
N HIS A 195 -1.28 0.61 -20.03
CA HIS A 195 -0.04 -0.11 -20.26
C HIS A 195 0.33 -0.02 -21.75
N ILE A 196 1.56 0.39 -22.03
CA ILE A 196 2.11 0.47 -23.38
C ILE A 196 3.08 -0.70 -23.54
N ASN A 197 3.11 -1.31 -24.71
CA ASN A 197 4.16 -2.27 -25.06
C ASN A 197 5.18 -1.61 -25.98
N PHE A 198 6.40 -2.13 -26.04
CA PHE A 198 7.33 -1.83 -27.10
C PHE A 198 6.78 -2.36 -28.41
N ASN A 199 6.83 -1.55 -29.46
CA ASN A 199 6.53 -1.98 -30.81
C ASN A 199 7.74 -2.70 -31.45
N ASP A 200 7.56 -3.21 -32.65
CA ASP A 200 8.59 -4.01 -33.30
C ASP A 200 9.86 -3.19 -33.60
N GLN A 201 9.73 -1.90 -33.97
CA GLN A 201 10.85 -0.98 -34.18
C GLN A 201 11.60 -0.69 -32.85
N GLU A 202 10.88 -0.46 -31.77
CA GLU A 202 11.46 -0.23 -30.45
C GLU A 202 12.18 -1.49 -29.94
N MET A 203 11.66 -2.68 -30.20
CA MET A 203 12.33 -3.93 -29.91
C MET A 203 13.61 -4.10 -30.73
N GLU A 204 13.59 -3.73 -32.02
CA GLU A 204 14.77 -3.74 -32.88
C GLU A 204 15.85 -2.78 -32.37
N ILE A 205 15.46 -1.56 -31.95
CA ILE A 205 16.39 -0.61 -31.34
C ILE A 205 17.06 -1.20 -30.11
N LEU A 206 16.30 -1.85 -29.22
CA LEU A 206 16.87 -2.49 -28.03
C LEU A 206 17.88 -3.57 -28.41
N TRP A 207 17.57 -4.47 -29.35
CA TRP A 207 18.46 -5.53 -29.79
C TRP A 207 19.74 -4.98 -30.44
N ASN A 208 19.64 -3.96 -31.28
CA ASN A 208 20.78 -3.36 -31.97
C ASN A 208 21.74 -2.59 -31.02
N ASN A 209 21.27 -2.26 -29.80
CA ASN A 209 22.04 -1.47 -28.85
C ASN A 209 22.45 -2.25 -27.58
N ILE A 210 22.34 -3.58 -27.60
CA ILE A 210 22.60 -4.43 -26.43
C ILE A 210 24.05 -4.34 -25.93
N ASP A 211 25.01 -4.20 -26.84
CA ASP A 211 26.43 -4.08 -26.52
C ASP A 211 26.87 -2.61 -26.35
N SER A 212 26.10 -1.67 -26.84
CA SER A 212 26.41 -0.23 -26.78
C SER A 212 25.94 0.44 -25.49
N PHE A 213 24.90 -0.08 -24.87
CA PHE A 213 24.33 0.50 -23.65
C PHE A 213 24.16 -0.56 -22.56
N ARG A 214 24.72 -0.30 -21.39
CA ARG A 214 24.53 -1.14 -20.21
C ARG A 214 23.07 -1.21 -19.81
N PHE A 215 22.64 -2.37 -19.33
CA PHE A 215 21.29 -2.64 -18.80
C PHE A 215 20.17 -2.74 -19.84
N VAL A 216 20.46 -2.66 -21.15
CA VAL A 216 19.49 -2.97 -22.21
C VAL A 216 19.12 -4.45 -22.17
N ASP A 217 20.08 -5.31 -21.86
CA ASP A 217 19.90 -6.75 -21.64
C ASP A 217 18.85 -7.05 -20.56
N TRP A 218 18.78 -6.25 -19.47
CA TRP A 218 17.77 -6.42 -18.43
C TRP A 218 16.35 -6.12 -18.95
N ILE A 219 16.21 -5.11 -19.80
CA ILE A 219 14.93 -4.76 -20.43
C ILE A 219 14.49 -5.89 -21.36
N LEU A 220 15.41 -6.41 -22.18
CA LEU A 220 15.14 -7.53 -23.09
C LEU A 220 14.78 -8.80 -22.31
N ILE A 221 15.51 -9.15 -21.26
CA ILE A 221 15.18 -10.29 -20.39
C ILE A 221 13.77 -10.12 -19.83
N GLN A 222 13.40 -8.93 -19.40
CA GLN A 222 12.05 -8.68 -18.90
C GLN A 222 10.98 -8.80 -20.01
N CYS A 223 11.28 -8.37 -21.25
CA CYS A 223 10.40 -8.52 -22.41
C CYS A 223 10.14 -9.96 -22.80
N TYR A 224 11.08 -10.87 -22.52
CA TYR A 224 10.96 -12.29 -22.88
C TYR A 224 10.59 -13.21 -21.72
N MET A 225 10.56 -12.73 -20.49
CA MET A 225 10.20 -13.53 -19.30
C MET A 225 9.00 -12.98 -18.52
N GLY A 226 8.57 -11.76 -18.79
CA GLY A 226 7.38 -11.16 -18.19
C GLY A 226 7.45 -10.87 -16.69
N TRP A 227 8.65 -10.79 -16.09
CA TRP A 227 8.81 -10.44 -14.68
C TRP A 227 8.30 -9.04 -14.34
N ARG A 228 7.71 -8.85 -13.14
CA ARG A 228 7.49 -7.48 -12.66
C ARG A 228 8.85 -6.82 -12.37
N PRO A 229 8.98 -5.49 -12.55
CA PRO A 229 10.27 -4.81 -12.34
C PRO A 229 10.92 -5.10 -10.97
N GLN A 230 10.11 -5.15 -9.92
CA GLN A 230 10.59 -5.45 -8.58
C GLN A 230 10.98 -6.92 -8.40
N GLU A 231 10.31 -7.84 -9.09
CA GLU A 231 10.65 -9.27 -9.09
C GLU A 231 11.95 -9.50 -9.85
N LEU A 232 12.08 -8.88 -11.05
CA LEU A 232 13.30 -8.91 -11.84
C LEU A 232 14.52 -8.49 -11.01
N ALA A 233 14.41 -7.33 -10.33
CA ALA A 233 15.48 -6.78 -9.50
C ALA A 233 15.92 -7.71 -8.34
N LYS A 234 15.07 -8.65 -7.94
CA LYS A 234 15.30 -9.56 -6.80
C LYS A 234 15.50 -11.01 -7.20
N LEU A 235 15.66 -11.30 -8.50
CA LEU A 235 16.01 -12.67 -8.95
C LEU A 235 17.35 -13.10 -8.35
N ARG A 236 17.35 -14.26 -7.70
CA ARG A 236 18.55 -14.81 -7.03
C ARG A 236 19.20 -15.86 -7.90
N ILE A 237 20.53 -15.90 -7.89
CA ILE A 237 21.30 -16.87 -8.67
C ILE A 237 21.00 -18.32 -8.30
N GLU A 238 20.69 -18.62 -7.02
CA GLU A 238 20.32 -19.95 -6.55
C GLU A 238 19.01 -20.48 -7.15
N ASN A 239 18.17 -19.60 -7.68
CA ASN A 239 16.88 -19.93 -8.28
C ASN A 239 16.94 -20.07 -9.81
N ILE A 240 18.15 -20.03 -10.38
CA ILE A 240 18.39 -20.14 -11.82
C ILE A 240 18.91 -21.52 -12.15
N ASN A 241 18.19 -22.27 -12.94
CA ASN A 241 18.62 -23.54 -13.47
C ASN A 241 19.04 -23.37 -14.95
N LEU A 242 20.32 -23.16 -15.17
CA LEU A 242 20.87 -22.96 -16.52
C LEU A 242 20.88 -24.25 -17.35
N SER A 243 20.99 -25.44 -16.72
CA SER A 243 20.96 -26.72 -17.42
C SER A 243 19.56 -27.02 -17.97
N GLU A 244 18.52 -26.78 -17.16
CA GLU A 244 17.14 -27.00 -17.55
C GLU A 244 16.45 -25.72 -18.07
N GLN A 245 17.18 -24.61 -18.18
CA GLN A 245 16.75 -23.38 -18.81
C GLN A 245 15.45 -22.79 -18.19
N TYR A 246 15.43 -22.59 -16.87
CA TYR A 246 14.34 -21.89 -16.20
C TYR A 246 14.82 -21.04 -15.00
N ILE A 247 13.98 -20.10 -14.58
CA ILE A 247 14.16 -19.31 -13.36
C ILE A 247 12.93 -19.47 -12.50
N THR A 248 13.13 -19.74 -11.20
CA THR A 248 12.05 -19.73 -10.19
C THR A 248 12.03 -18.39 -9.47
N GLY A 249 10.85 -17.81 -9.26
CA GLY A 249 10.77 -16.51 -8.58
C GLY A 249 9.33 -16.00 -8.42
N GLY A 250 9.24 -14.72 -8.09
CA GLY A 250 7.96 -14.02 -7.87
C GLY A 250 7.69 -13.72 -6.41
N MET A 251 6.95 -12.65 -6.12
CA MET A 251 6.87 -12.09 -4.76
C MET A 251 5.50 -11.63 -4.30
N LYS A 252 4.66 -11.11 -5.19
CA LYS A 252 3.58 -10.21 -4.77
C LYS A 252 2.23 -10.88 -4.49
N THR A 253 1.98 -12.02 -5.09
CA THR A 253 0.68 -12.73 -5.00
C THR A 253 0.93 -14.21 -4.82
N ASP A 254 0.02 -14.93 -4.17
CA ASP A 254 0.18 -16.39 -4.01
C ASP A 254 0.32 -17.10 -5.35
N ALA A 255 -0.41 -16.68 -6.38
CA ALA A 255 -0.26 -17.17 -7.75
C ALA A 255 1.08 -16.77 -8.41
N GLY A 256 1.76 -15.76 -7.89
CA GLY A 256 3.04 -15.28 -8.43
C GLY A 256 4.27 -15.78 -7.67
N LYS A 257 4.12 -16.25 -6.42
CA LYS A 257 5.23 -16.74 -5.60
C LYS A 257 5.74 -18.07 -6.15
N ASN A 258 7.06 -18.22 -6.21
CA ASN A 258 7.75 -19.44 -6.62
C ASN A 258 7.33 -20.00 -8.00
N ARG A 259 6.87 -19.13 -8.91
CA ARG A 259 6.52 -19.58 -10.25
C ARG A 259 7.77 -19.91 -11.05
N VAL A 260 7.67 -20.92 -11.88
CA VAL A 260 8.71 -21.34 -12.82
C VAL A 260 8.47 -20.63 -14.14
N VAL A 261 9.51 -19.95 -14.65
CA VAL A 261 9.49 -19.27 -15.94
C VAL A 261 10.64 -19.81 -16.78
N PRO A 262 10.37 -20.50 -17.90
CA PRO A 262 11.43 -20.95 -18.81
C PRO A 262 12.25 -19.77 -19.35
N ILE A 263 13.52 -19.98 -19.64
CA ILE A 263 14.37 -19.00 -20.30
C ILE A 263 14.16 -19.12 -21.79
N HIS A 264 13.59 -18.09 -22.42
CA HIS A 264 13.39 -18.06 -23.86
C HIS A 264 14.73 -18.18 -24.58
N PRO A 265 14.85 -18.99 -25.66
CA PRO A 265 16.14 -19.23 -26.36
C PRO A 265 16.87 -17.96 -26.77
N ARG A 266 16.13 -16.94 -27.22
CA ARG A 266 16.67 -15.64 -27.69
C ARG A 266 17.44 -14.86 -26.63
N ILE A 267 17.13 -15.04 -25.36
CA ILE A 267 17.75 -14.30 -24.23
C ILE A 267 18.69 -15.20 -23.39
N LYS A 268 18.89 -16.44 -23.76
CA LYS A 268 19.73 -17.40 -23.02
C LYS A 268 21.11 -16.85 -22.73
N SER A 269 21.80 -16.33 -23.77
CA SER A 269 23.13 -15.72 -23.65
C SER A 269 23.12 -14.51 -22.70
N LEU A 270 22.05 -13.72 -22.66
CA LEU A 270 21.95 -12.57 -21.81
C LEU A 270 21.80 -12.97 -20.34
N VAL A 271 20.99 -14.00 -20.08
CA VAL A 271 20.83 -14.54 -18.72
C VAL A 271 22.16 -15.15 -18.26
N GLN A 272 22.82 -15.93 -19.10
CA GLN A 272 24.14 -16.52 -18.80
C GLN A 272 25.17 -15.44 -18.47
N LYS A 273 25.28 -14.38 -19.29
CA LYS A 273 26.19 -13.24 -19.06
C LYS A 273 25.98 -12.60 -17.69
N ASN A 274 24.72 -12.33 -17.32
CA ASN A 274 24.39 -11.74 -16.03
C ASN A 274 24.65 -12.70 -14.86
N TYR A 275 24.42 -14.01 -15.07
CA TYR A 275 24.73 -15.05 -14.08
C TYR A 275 26.24 -15.12 -13.81
N ASP A 276 27.07 -15.20 -14.84
CA ASP A 276 28.52 -15.26 -14.71
C ASP A 276 29.09 -14.00 -14.07
N GLN A 277 28.52 -12.83 -14.40
CA GLN A 277 28.85 -11.57 -13.73
C GLN A 277 28.50 -11.62 -12.25
N ALA A 278 27.31 -12.11 -11.89
CA ALA A 278 26.90 -12.23 -10.50
C ALA A 278 27.83 -13.14 -9.70
N ILE A 279 28.22 -14.29 -10.26
CA ILE A 279 29.20 -15.19 -9.66
C ILE A 279 30.55 -14.48 -9.45
N SER A 280 31.08 -13.80 -10.47
CA SER A 280 32.35 -13.07 -10.38
C SER A 280 32.34 -11.96 -9.32
N LEU A 281 31.19 -11.36 -9.06
CA LEU A 281 30.99 -10.32 -8.06
C LEU A 281 30.67 -10.86 -6.65
N GLY A 282 30.52 -12.19 -6.50
CA GLY A 282 30.06 -12.79 -5.24
C GLY A 282 28.65 -12.34 -4.85
N SER A 283 27.82 -11.98 -5.82
CA SER A 283 26.44 -11.51 -5.58
C SER A 283 25.48 -12.68 -5.48
N ILE A 284 24.49 -12.54 -4.61
CA ILE A 284 23.36 -13.48 -4.52
C ILE A 284 22.24 -13.14 -5.51
N TYR A 285 22.30 -11.98 -6.16
CA TYR A 285 21.30 -11.50 -7.12
C TYR A 285 21.82 -11.59 -8.55
N LEU A 286 20.92 -11.91 -9.50
CA LEU A 286 21.26 -12.00 -10.91
C LEU A 286 21.73 -10.65 -11.49
N PHE A 287 21.02 -9.58 -11.16
CA PHE A 287 21.27 -8.26 -11.73
C PHE A 287 22.03 -7.36 -10.76
N ASN A 288 23.15 -6.83 -11.23
CA ASN A 288 24.06 -6.02 -10.42
C ASN A 288 24.57 -4.82 -11.20
N ASP A 289 24.74 -3.70 -10.50
CA ASP A 289 25.43 -2.52 -11.00
C ASP A 289 26.68 -2.29 -10.15
N PRO A 290 27.86 -2.84 -10.54
CA PRO A 290 29.09 -2.71 -9.77
C PRO A 290 29.56 -1.26 -9.63
N ASP A 291 29.17 -0.36 -10.55
CA ASP A 291 29.53 1.06 -10.51
C ASP A 291 28.49 1.90 -9.76
N ALA A 292 27.57 1.28 -9.03
CA ALA A 292 26.58 2.02 -8.25
C ALA A 292 27.25 2.84 -7.11
N VAL A 293 27.19 4.16 -7.20
CA VAL A 293 27.81 5.08 -6.22
C VAL A 293 27.12 5.01 -4.85
N LYS A 294 25.83 4.65 -4.78
CA LYS A 294 25.06 4.60 -3.54
C LYS A 294 24.26 3.30 -3.43
N GLY A 295 24.17 2.77 -2.20
CA GLY A 295 23.26 1.67 -1.86
C GLY A 295 23.70 0.29 -2.40
N GLY A 296 25.04 0.08 -2.59
CA GLY A 296 25.60 -1.19 -3.03
C GLY A 296 25.26 -1.55 -4.49
N MET A 297 25.81 -2.68 -4.99
CA MET A 297 25.63 -3.12 -6.37
C MET A 297 24.27 -3.77 -6.68
N ALA A 298 23.58 -4.28 -5.67
CA ALA A 298 22.27 -4.90 -5.85
C ALA A 298 21.24 -3.91 -6.38
N ILE A 299 20.37 -4.38 -7.27
CA ILE A 299 19.35 -3.55 -7.90
C ILE A 299 18.10 -3.50 -7.05
N THR A 300 17.61 -2.28 -6.83
CA THR A 300 16.28 -1.98 -6.31
C THR A 300 15.37 -1.54 -7.45
N TYR A 301 14.05 -1.49 -7.18
CA TYR A 301 13.10 -0.95 -8.17
C TYR A 301 13.49 0.47 -8.61
N ASP A 302 13.85 1.36 -7.68
CA ASP A 302 14.19 2.76 -7.99
C ASP A 302 15.47 2.86 -8.84
N LYS A 303 16.47 2.02 -8.54
CA LYS A 303 17.68 1.93 -9.37
C LYS A 303 17.36 1.45 -10.77
N TYR A 304 16.53 0.39 -10.90
CA TYR A 304 16.11 -0.11 -12.20
C TYR A 304 15.34 0.97 -12.97
N ALA A 305 14.37 1.63 -12.34
CA ALA A 305 13.59 2.70 -12.96
C ALA A 305 14.47 3.86 -13.46
N GLY A 306 15.48 4.25 -12.67
CA GLY A 306 16.42 5.30 -13.07
C GLY A 306 17.30 4.91 -14.26
N ARG A 307 17.76 3.64 -14.35
CA ARG A 307 18.53 3.15 -15.49
C ARG A 307 17.66 2.99 -16.72
N PHE A 308 16.47 2.47 -16.53
CA PHE A 308 15.46 2.34 -17.60
C PHE A 308 15.17 3.72 -18.25
N ALA A 309 14.87 4.74 -17.45
CA ALA A 309 14.60 6.08 -17.97
C ALA A 309 15.80 6.64 -18.76
N LYS A 310 17.04 6.45 -18.28
CA LYS A 310 18.26 6.86 -18.99
C LYS A 310 18.41 6.17 -20.33
N ILE A 311 18.09 4.87 -20.42
CA ILE A 311 18.15 4.10 -21.66
C ILE A 311 17.09 4.62 -22.64
N MET A 312 15.86 4.82 -22.18
CA MET A 312 14.80 5.35 -23.04
C MET A 312 15.20 6.70 -23.66
N THR A 313 15.75 7.61 -22.87
CA THR A 313 16.25 8.90 -23.36
C THR A 313 17.45 8.73 -24.32
N ALA A 314 18.44 7.90 -23.97
CA ALA A 314 19.65 7.71 -24.76
C ALA A 314 19.36 7.07 -26.14
N LEU A 315 18.36 6.20 -26.21
CA LEU A 315 17.95 5.54 -27.45
C LEU A 315 16.88 6.31 -28.23
N GLY A 316 16.48 7.50 -27.78
CA GLY A 316 15.45 8.31 -28.44
C GLY A 316 14.08 7.63 -28.45
N MET A 317 13.81 6.75 -27.48
CA MET A 317 12.52 6.06 -27.36
C MET A 317 11.47 6.97 -26.75
N ARG A 318 10.21 6.57 -26.79
CA ARG A 318 9.11 7.36 -26.22
C ARG A 318 9.35 7.62 -24.73
N GLU A 319 9.23 8.90 -24.32
CA GLU A 319 9.48 9.34 -22.94
C GLU A 319 8.46 8.78 -21.93
N ASP A 320 7.29 8.35 -22.40
CA ASP A 320 6.23 7.83 -21.56
C ASP A 320 6.41 6.33 -21.19
N HIS A 321 7.43 5.66 -21.72
CA HIS A 321 7.76 4.29 -21.31
C HIS A 321 8.15 4.17 -19.83
N ARG A 322 7.71 3.09 -19.20
CA ARG A 322 7.93 2.81 -17.78
C ARG A 322 8.47 1.39 -17.57
N PRO A 323 9.14 1.11 -16.45
CA PRO A 323 9.70 -0.20 -16.14
C PRO A 323 8.73 -1.39 -16.20
N HIS A 324 7.41 -1.14 -16.21
CA HIS A 324 6.39 -2.17 -16.32
C HIS A 324 6.05 -2.54 -17.78
N ASP A 325 6.43 -1.70 -18.74
CA ASP A 325 6.10 -1.89 -20.15
C ASP A 325 6.78 -3.11 -20.80
N PRO A 326 8.02 -3.52 -20.44
CA PRO A 326 8.60 -4.78 -20.90
C PRO A 326 7.73 -5.99 -20.58
N ARG A 327 7.09 -6.02 -19.40
CA ARG A 327 6.16 -7.10 -19.06
C ARG A 327 4.87 -7.03 -19.89
N THR A 328 4.40 -5.84 -20.23
CA THR A 328 3.26 -5.67 -21.15
C THR A 328 3.65 -6.13 -22.56
N THR A 329 4.88 -5.87 -22.97
CA THR A 329 5.47 -6.36 -24.23
C THR A 329 5.48 -7.88 -24.28
N PHE A 330 5.94 -8.55 -23.21
CA PHE A 330 5.88 -10.00 -23.09
C PHE A 330 4.47 -10.53 -23.34
N ILE A 331 3.48 -10.02 -22.60
CA ILE A 331 2.09 -10.46 -22.69
C ILE A 331 1.54 -10.25 -24.12
N THR A 332 1.88 -9.10 -24.73
CA THR A 332 1.44 -8.76 -26.08
C THR A 332 2.07 -9.66 -27.14
N MET A 333 3.38 -9.90 -27.04
CA MET A 333 4.10 -10.83 -27.95
C MET A 333 3.54 -12.25 -27.81
N ALA A 334 3.37 -12.74 -26.58
CA ALA A 334 2.83 -14.07 -26.31
C ALA A 334 1.42 -14.24 -26.89
N LYS A 335 0.55 -13.25 -26.72
CA LYS A 335 -0.80 -13.28 -27.31
C LYS A 335 -0.77 -13.23 -28.84
N LYS A 336 0.08 -12.41 -29.46
CA LYS A 336 0.26 -12.35 -30.91
C LYS A 336 0.77 -13.68 -31.48
N ALA A 337 1.64 -14.36 -30.73
CA ALA A 337 2.21 -15.66 -31.11
C ALA A 337 1.26 -16.85 -30.84
N GLY A 338 0.06 -16.63 -30.30
CA GLY A 338 -0.89 -17.70 -30.00
C GLY A 338 -0.50 -18.59 -28.83
N VAL A 339 0.24 -18.05 -27.85
CA VAL A 339 0.53 -18.74 -26.59
C VAL A 339 -0.77 -18.91 -25.79
N ASP A 340 -0.96 -20.11 -25.20
CA ASP A 340 -2.11 -20.41 -24.35
C ASP A 340 -2.31 -19.36 -23.27
N GLU A 341 -3.54 -18.85 -23.10
CA GLU A 341 -3.83 -17.74 -22.19
C GLU A 341 -3.53 -18.09 -20.73
N TYR A 342 -3.75 -19.33 -20.34
CA TYR A 342 -3.49 -19.76 -18.96
C TYR A 342 -1.99 -19.95 -18.72
N VAL A 343 -1.22 -20.37 -19.74
CA VAL A 343 0.25 -20.35 -19.69
C VAL A 343 0.75 -18.93 -19.50
N ILE A 344 0.22 -17.95 -20.25
CA ILE A 344 0.58 -16.54 -20.04
C ILE A 344 0.28 -16.13 -18.60
N LYS A 345 -0.90 -16.47 -18.06
CA LYS A 345 -1.27 -16.15 -16.66
C LYS A 345 -0.30 -16.77 -15.64
N LEU A 346 0.10 -18.01 -15.84
CA LEU A 346 1.09 -18.70 -15.00
C LEU A 346 2.46 -18.01 -15.07
N LEU A 347 2.99 -17.78 -16.27
CA LEU A 347 4.29 -17.15 -16.49
C LEU A 347 4.38 -15.74 -15.86
N VAL A 348 3.32 -14.95 -15.96
CA VAL A 348 3.29 -13.62 -15.36
C VAL A 348 2.79 -13.60 -13.90
N GLY A 349 2.31 -14.71 -13.34
CA GLY A 349 1.79 -14.79 -11.98
C GLY A 349 0.50 -13.98 -11.80
N HIS A 350 -0.46 -14.15 -12.69
CA HIS A 350 -1.83 -13.70 -12.54
C HIS A 350 -2.68 -14.80 -11.93
N LYS A 351 -3.65 -14.41 -11.08
CA LYS A 351 -4.59 -15.37 -10.52
C LYS A 351 -5.45 -15.99 -11.63
N ILE A 352 -5.51 -17.31 -11.64
CA ILE A 352 -6.46 -18.06 -12.48
C ILE A 352 -7.72 -18.26 -11.65
N THR A 353 -8.84 -17.69 -12.10
CA THR A 353 -10.13 -17.76 -11.41
C THR A 353 -11.00 -18.91 -11.92
N ASP A 354 -10.68 -19.46 -13.08
CA ASP A 354 -11.33 -20.66 -13.60
C ASP A 354 -10.89 -21.88 -12.78
N ILE A 355 -11.87 -22.62 -12.24
CA ILE A 355 -11.63 -23.77 -11.35
C ILE A 355 -10.98 -24.92 -12.10
N THR A 356 -11.42 -25.18 -13.34
CA THR A 356 -10.85 -26.25 -14.17
C THR A 356 -9.38 -25.98 -14.47
N GLU A 357 -9.07 -24.78 -14.91
CA GLU A 357 -7.72 -24.38 -15.28
C GLU A 357 -6.80 -24.16 -14.08
N GLY A 358 -7.34 -23.66 -12.97
CA GLY A 358 -6.55 -23.36 -11.76
C GLY A 358 -6.29 -24.58 -10.88
N THR A 359 -7.20 -25.57 -10.88
CA THR A 359 -7.15 -26.70 -9.94
C THR A 359 -6.80 -28.01 -10.64
N TYR A 360 -7.40 -28.28 -11.79
CA TYR A 360 -7.30 -29.59 -12.45
C TYR A 360 -6.29 -29.64 -13.59
N THR A 361 -5.97 -28.51 -14.22
CA THR A 361 -5.03 -28.46 -15.32
C THR A 361 -3.61 -28.17 -14.82
N LYS A 362 -2.75 -29.19 -14.84
CA LYS A 362 -1.32 -29.05 -14.48
C LYS A 362 -0.50 -28.89 -15.76
N ARG A 363 0.22 -27.77 -15.86
CA ARG A 363 1.16 -27.50 -16.95
C ARG A 363 2.58 -27.69 -16.43
N ASP A 364 3.26 -28.71 -16.94
CA ASP A 364 4.67 -28.96 -16.63
C ASP A 364 5.58 -27.94 -17.32
N ILE A 365 6.86 -28.00 -17.01
CA ILE A 365 7.84 -27.06 -17.54
C ILE A 365 8.02 -27.19 -19.06
N GLU A 366 7.88 -28.41 -19.62
CA GLU A 366 8.00 -28.66 -21.05
C GLU A 366 6.85 -28.02 -21.82
N TRP A 367 5.63 -28.09 -21.28
CA TRP A 367 4.49 -27.36 -21.84
C TRP A 367 4.74 -25.86 -21.82
N LEU A 368 5.16 -25.30 -20.66
CA LEU A 368 5.47 -23.85 -20.53
C LEU A 368 6.55 -23.43 -21.53
N ARG A 369 7.58 -24.26 -21.73
CA ARG A 369 8.67 -24.02 -22.69
C ARG A 369 8.15 -24.00 -24.12
N THR A 370 7.44 -25.05 -24.53
CA THR A 370 6.87 -25.19 -25.88
C THR A 370 5.96 -23.99 -26.21
N GLU A 371 5.14 -23.57 -25.27
CA GLU A 371 4.29 -22.41 -25.45
C GLU A 371 5.09 -21.11 -25.58
N MET A 372 6.12 -20.96 -24.77
CA MET A 372 6.93 -19.74 -24.75
C MET A 372 7.80 -19.60 -26.00
N GLU A 373 8.27 -20.71 -26.59
CA GLU A 373 9.06 -20.76 -27.83
C GLU A 373 8.25 -20.37 -29.08
N LYS A 374 6.91 -20.24 -28.99
CA LYS A 374 6.09 -19.66 -30.07
C LYS A 374 6.38 -18.16 -30.29
N MET A 375 6.92 -17.47 -29.28
CA MET A 375 7.30 -16.06 -29.43
C MET A 375 8.54 -15.91 -30.32
N PRO A 376 8.65 -14.80 -31.09
CA PRO A 376 9.75 -14.56 -32.00
C PRO A 376 11.10 -14.29 -31.29
#